data_7f9098e37a0e92c60748fde3e0dd6b89
#
_entry.id   7f9098e37a0e92c60748fde3e0dd6b89
#
_cell.length_a   1.000
_cell.length_b   1.000
_cell.length_c   1.000
_cell.angle_alpha   90.00
_cell.angle_beta   90.00
_cell.angle_gamma   90.00
#
_symmetry.space_group_name_H-M   'P 1'
#
loop_
_entity.id
_entity.type
_entity.pdbx_description
1 polymer ?
#
loop_
_entity_poly.entity_id
_entity_poly.type
_entity_poly.pdbx_seq_one_letter_code
_entity_poly.pdbx_strand_id
1 'polypeptide(L)'
;MTDPTSVVERRVVATSGGGTVTVFELGSGPILGVLHGTAGLDGPTAAMEDLAADHRVIAPCLPGFGSTPDEPSLRSIHDWVVALSEISDAAGITGAPWLASSISAMLALELAAIRPEAFASLVAVGPTGLWDADDPGTDLYAVSLGEQASLLAQNTSTLGVLAGDPDGLDGDELIEVGVSRYIRRRTAASLVWPLPDHGLAGRLHRVSVPVTLVWGADDRLVPPSYGERFAGLLPEATLAAPIAGAAHLAELDAPAEVAAIVRLRAPAGA
;
A
#
# COMPACT_ATOMS: atom_id res chain seq x y z
N MET A 1 -3.41 31.04 12.35
CA MET A 1 -4.26 30.13 13.13
C MET A 1 -3.72 28.75 12.79
N THR A 2 -2.94 28.18 13.67
CA THR A 2 -2.39 26.82 13.54
C THR A 2 -3.54 25.85 13.75
N ASP A 3 -3.83 25.08 12.69
CA ASP A 3 -4.75 23.97 12.65
C ASP A 3 -4.43 22.98 13.79
N PRO A 4 -5.42 22.44 14.52
CA PRO A 4 -5.15 21.42 15.51
C PRO A 4 -4.57 20.21 14.79
N THR A 5 -3.26 20.01 14.96
CA THR A 5 -2.55 18.80 14.54
C THR A 5 -3.40 17.59 14.90
N SER A 6 -3.83 16.85 13.89
CA SER A 6 -4.52 15.57 14.07
C SER A 6 -3.61 14.70 14.93
N VAL A 7 -4.04 14.39 16.15
CA VAL A 7 -3.27 13.53 17.06
C VAL A 7 -3.14 12.18 16.37
N VAL A 8 -1.90 11.77 16.10
CA VAL A 8 -1.60 10.45 15.57
C VAL A 8 -1.68 9.47 16.73
N GLU A 9 -2.67 8.62 16.71
CA GLU A 9 -2.77 7.52 17.64
C GLU A 9 -2.07 6.29 17.08
N ARG A 10 -1.21 5.66 17.87
CA ARG A 10 -0.58 4.39 17.53
C ARG A 10 -1.10 3.33 18.49
N ARG A 11 -1.73 2.30 17.95
CA ARG A 11 -2.22 1.16 18.74
C ARG A 11 -1.71 -0.16 18.16
N VAL A 12 -1.69 -1.18 18.98
CA VAL A 12 -1.36 -2.55 18.57
C VAL A 12 -2.64 -3.39 18.68
N VAL A 13 -2.96 -4.11 17.63
CA VAL A 13 -4.10 -5.02 17.60
C VAL A 13 -3.62 -6.45 17.44
N ALA A 14 -4.31 -7.38 18.09
CA ALA A 14 -4.09 -8.81 17.91
C ALA A 14 -4.99 -9.34 16.79
N THR A 15 -4.44 -10.15 15.89
CA THR A 15 -5.19 -10.86 14.87
C THR A 15 -5.70 -12.21 15.39
N SER A 16 -6.71 -12.77 14.74
CA SER A 16 -7.24 -14.10 15.10
C SER A 16 -6.20 -15.23 14.94
N GLY A 17 -5.23 -15.06 14.04
CA GLY A 17 -4.09 -15.96 13.87
C GLY A 17 -3.03 -15.86 14.98
N GLY A 18 -3.21 -14.94 15.96
CA GLY A 18 -2.31 -14.79 17.11
C GLY A 18 -1.14 -13.83 16.89
N GLY A 19 -1.02 -13.23 15.70
CA GLY A 19 -0.07 -12.16 15.41
C GLY A 19 -0.51 -10.82 16.01
N THR A 20 0.41 -9.84 15.99
CA THR A 20 0.10 -8.46 16.37
C THR A 20 0.48 -7.50 15.26
N VAL A 21 -0.34 -6.47 15.08
CA VAL A 21 -0.16 -5.47 14.04
C VAL A 21 -0.22 -4.07 14.64
N THR A 22 0.73 -3.24 14.26
CA THR A 22 0.71 -1.81 14.58
C THR A 22 -0.24 -1.10 13.64
N VAL A 23 -1.10 -0.25 14.18
CA VAL A 23 -2.08 0.55 13.45
C VAL A 23 -1.86 2.02 13.77
N PHE A 24 -1.70 2.85 12.75
CA PHE A 24 -1.77 4.30 12.87
C PHE A 24 -3.20 4.77 12.66
N GLU A 25 -3.64 5.72 13.45
CA GLU A 25 -4.98 6.29 13.37
C GLU A 25 -4.92 7.81 13.44
N LEU A 26 -5.61 8.49 12.53
CA LEU A 26 -5.63 9.94 12.41
C LEU A 26 -7.02 10.44 12.04
N GLY A 27 -7.31 11.67 12.46
CA GLY A 27 -8.55 12.35 12.09
C GLY A 27 -9.80 11.78 12.75
N SER A 28 -10.94 12.21 12.25
CA SER A 28 -12.26 11.79 12.73
C SER A 28 -13.26 11.81 11.58
N GLY A 29 -14.38 11.08 11.70
CA GLY A 29 -15.39 10.98 10.66
C GLY A 29 -15.56 9.54 10.15
N PRO A 30 -16.03 9.36 8.91
CA PRO A 30 -16.16 8.04 8.29
C PRO A 30 -14.81 7.33 8.22
N ILE A 31 -14.82 6.02 8.43
CA ILE A 31 -13.61 5.20 8.39
C ILE A 31 -13.08 5.10 6.95
N LEU A 32 -11.76 5.28 6.81
CA LEU A 32 -11.01 5.00 5.60
C LEU A 32 -9.84 4.08 5.96
N GLY A 33 -9.79 2.88 5.39
CA GLY A 33 -8.64 1.99 5.50
C GLY A 33 -7.51 2.44 4.57
N VAL A 34 -6.27 2.50 5.08
CA VAL A 34 -5.10 2.82 4.25
C VAL A 34 -4.05 1.74 4.39
N LEU A 35 -3.63 1.15 3.27
CA LEU A 35 -2.59 0.14 3.21
C LEU A 35 -1.38 0.66 2.44
N HIS A 36 -0.23 0.60 3.08
CA HIS A 36 1.05 1.06 2.52
C HIS A 36 1.54 0.19 1.36
N GLY A 37 2.36 0.77 0.48
CA GLY A 37 3.06 0.06 -0.58
C GLY A 37 4.32 -0.66 -0.11
N THR A 38 5.17 -1.02 -1.07
CA THR A 38 6.46 -1.70 -0.88
C THR A 38 7.42 -0.95 0.06
N ALA A 39 7.26 0.37 0.16
CA ALA A 39 8.03 1.20 1.07
C ALA A 39 7.75 0.92 2.56
N GLY A 40 6.59 0.38 2.90
CA GLY A 40 6.16 0.22 4.28
C GLY A 40 5.54 1.49 4.85
N LEU A 41 5.36 1.50 6.17
CA LEU A 41 4.77 2.62 6.91
C LEU A 41 5.45 2.75 8.27
N ASP A 42 6.19 3.84 8.48
CA ASP A 42 6.86 4.14 9.75
C ASP A 42 6.13 5.25 10.52
N GLY A 43 5.19 5.91 9.86
CA GLY A 43 4.36 6.99 10.38
C GLY A 43 3.37 7.48 9.34
N PRO A 44 2.54 8.48 9.66
CA PRO A 44 1.61 9.06 8.69
C PRO A 44 2.31 9.62 7.46
N THR A 45 1.68 9.44 6.31
CA THR A 45 2.11 10.08 5.06
C THR A 45 1.30 11.36 4.81
N ALA A 46 1.81 12.25 3.95
CA ALA A 46 1.11 13.49 3.61
C ALA A 46 -0.30 13.23 3.03
N ALA A 47 -0.49 12.13 2.29
CA ALA A 47 -1.82 11.74 1.81
C ALA A 47 -2.76 11.32 2.96
N MET A 48 -2.24 10.63 3.99
CA MET A 48 -3.02 10.27 5.17
C MET A 48 -3.40 11.51 6.00
N GLU A 49 -2.47 12.46 6.15
CA GLU A 49 -2.73 13.72 6.86
C GLU A 49 -3.78 14.57 6.14
N ASP A 50 -3.72 14.65 4.81
CA ASP A 50 -4.73 15.33 3.99
C ASP A 50 -6.11 14.67 4.18
N LEU A 51 -6.20 13.34 4.05
CA LEU A 51 -7.44 12.58 4.21
C LEU A 51 -8.00 12.63 5.64
N ALA A 52 -7.15 12.79 6.64
CA ALA A 52 -7.55 12.92 8.04
C ALA A 52 -8.34 14.21 8.35
N ALA A 53 -8.37 15.18 7.43
CA ALA A 53 -9.18 16.38 7.55
C ALA A 53 -10.69 16.09 7.56
N ASP A 54 -11.12 14.99 6.91
CA ASP A 54 -12.52 14.63 6.72
C ASP A 54 -12.83 13.13 6.90
N HIS A 55 -11.82 12.32 7.21
CA HIS A 55 -11.94 10.88 7.48
C HIS A 55 -11.24 10.49 8.78
N ARG A 56 -11.70 9.40 9.38
CA ARG A 56 -10.93 8.64 10.35
C ARG A 56 -10.07 7.64 9.58
N VAL A 57 -8.84 8.02 9.33
CA VAL A 57 -7.86 7.19 8.62
C VAL A 57 -7.32 6.14 9.56
N ILE A 58 -7.42 4.86 9.19
CA ILE A 58 -6.90 3.72 9.93
C ILE A 58 -5.94 2.96 9.03
N ALA A 59 -4.66 2.96 9.41
CA ALA A 59 -3.58 2.42 8.59
C ALA A 59 -2.79 1.33 9.32
N PRO A 60 -3.14 0.04 9.13
CA PRO A 60 -2.36 -1.05 9.66
C PRO A 60 -1.04 -1.22 8.89
N CYS A 61 0.06 -1.45 9.63
CA CYS A 61 1.33 -1.90 9.05
C CYS A 61 1.27 -3.40 8.84
N LEU A 62 1.53 -3.87 7.64
CA LEU A 62 1.61 -5.30 7.37
C LEU A 62 2.78 -5.96 8.10
N PRO A 63 2.73 -7.28 8.40
CA PRO A 63 3.81 -8.03 9.03
C PRO A 63 5.16 -7.84 8.31
N GLY A 64 6.22 -7.57 9.08
CA GLY A 64 7.55 -7.28 8.54
C GLY A 64 7.77 -5.85 8.04
N PHE A 65 6.78 -4.95 8.21
CA PHE A 65 6.92 -3.53 7.88
C PHE A 65 6.74 -2.65 9.11
N GLY A 66 7.43 -1.51 9.11
CA GLY A 66 7.40 -0.56 10.22
C GLY A 66 7.70 -1.25 11.55
N SER A 67 6.85 -1.03 12.51
CA SER A 67 6.96 -1.63 13.86
C SER A 67 6.10 -2.88 14.05
N THR A 68 5.51 -3.43 12.98
CA THR A 68 4.84 -4.73 13.03
C THR A 68 5.88 -5.84 12.93
N PRO A 69 5.88 -6.82 13.86
CA PRO A 69 6.78 -7.95 13.79
C PRO A 69 6.68 -8.71 12.47
N ASP A 70 7.79 -9.31 12.07
CA ASP A 70 7.82 -10.24 10.95
C ASP A 70 7.04 -11.53 11.27
N GLU A 71 6.41 -12.10 10.24
CA GLU A 71 5.62 -13.33 10.36
C GLU A 71 6.11 -14.38 9.34
N PRO A 72 7.10 -15.20 9.73
CA PRO A 72 7.71 -16.18 8.83
C PRO A 72 6.78 -17.30 8.33
N SER A 73 5.59 -17.42 8.89
CA SER A 73 4.58 -18.39 8.44
C SER A 73 3.87 -17.95 7.16
N LEU A 74 3.93 -16.66 6.80
CA LEU A 74 3.35 -16.11 5.57
C LEU A 74 4.24 -16.45 4.37
N ARG A 75 4.00 -17.60 3.74
CA ARG A 75 4.86 -18.16 2.67
C ARG A 75 4.23 -18.13 1.29
N SER A 76 2.94 -17.94 1.21
CA SER A 76 2.18 -17.90 -0.04
C SER A 76 1.28 -16.69 -0.11
N ILE A 77 0.83 -16.34 -1.33
CA ILE A 77 -0.18 -15.28 -1.51
C ILE A 77 -1.44 -15.56 -0.70
N HIS A 78 -1.82 -16.82 -0.54
CA HIS A 78 -3.00 -17.22 0.23
C HIS A 78 -2.83 -16.92 1.72
N ASP A 79 -1.65 -17.20 2.30
CA ASP A 79 -1.36 -16.86 3.70
C ASP A 79 -1.48 -15.35 3.93
N TRP A 80 -0.94 -14.56 3.00
CA TRP A 80 -1.03 -13.10 3.04
C TRP A 80 -2.45 -12.57 2.92
N VAL A 81 -3.28 -13.17 2.06
CA VAL A 81 -4.68 -12.76 1.89
C VAL A 81 -5.49 -13.10 3.14
N VAL A 82 -5.26 -14.26 3.77
CA VAL A 82 -5.87 -14.62 5.05
C VAL A 82 -5.43 -13.64 6.14
N ALA A 83 -4.12 -13.38 6.25
CA ALA A 83 -3.59 -12.42 7.21
C ALA A 83 -4.19 -11.01 7.01
N LEU A 84 -4.30 -10.53 5.76
CA LEU A 84 -4.93 -9.24 5.47
C LEU A 84 -6.40 -9.21 5.88
N SER A 85 -7.14 -10.30 5.67
CA SER A 85 -8.53 -10.44 6.14
C SER A 85 -8.62 -10.30 7.66
N GLU A 86 -7.76 -10.99 8.41
CA GLU A 86 -7.71 -10.91 9.87
C GLU A 86 -7.26 -9.52 10.37
N ILE A 87 -6.29 -8.92 9.70
CA ILE A 87 -5.82 -7.55 9.98
C ILE A 87 -6.96 -6.55 9.78
N SER A 88 -7.72 -6.67 8.70
CA SER A 88 -8.83 -5.76 8.42
C SER A 88 -9.91 -5.82 9.49
N ASP A 89 -10.24 -7.02 9.98
CA ASP A 89 -11.20 -7.21 11.07
C ASP A 89 -10.65 -6.64 12.39
N ALA A 90 -9.41 -6.95 12.74
CA ALA A 90 -8.78 -6.49 13.97
C ALA A 90 -8.55 -4.96 13.99
N ALA A 91 -8.22 -4.37 12.85
CA ALA A 91 -8.04 -2.92 12.71
C ALA A 91 -9.38 -2.16 12.68
N GLY A 92 -10.49 -2.84 12.34
CA GLY A 92 -11.82 -2.24 12.23
C GLY A 92 -12.06 -1.50 10.92
N ILE A 93 -11.42 -1.94 9.82
CA ILE A 93 -11.57 -1.35 8.48
C ILE A 93 -12.43 -2.20 7.53
N THR A 94 -12.86 -3.38 7.96
CA THR A 94 -13.77 -4.23 7.16
C THR A 94 -15.06 -3.50 6.84
N GLY A 95 -15.44 -3.52 5.57
CA GLY A 95 -16.63 -2.84 5.06
C GLY A 95 -16.45 -1.33 4.80
N ALA A 96 -15.28 -0.77 5.07
CA ALA A 96 -14.95 0.63 4.76
C ALA A 96 -14.44 0.80 3.31
N PRO A 97 -14.36 2.03 2.78
CA PRO A 97 -13.51 2.34 1.63
C PRO A 97 -12.04 2.14 1.98
N TRP A 98 -11.22 1.68 1.00
CA TRP A 98 -9.78 1.51 1.21
C TRP A 98 -8.97 2.23 0.14
N LEU A 99 -7.83 2.79 0.58
CA LEU A 99 -6.71 3.18 -0.27
C LEU A 99 -5.60 2.14 -0.08
N ALA A 100 -5.14 1.52 -1.14
CA ALA A 100 -4.04 0.55 -1.07
C ALA A 100 -3.04 0.79 -2.20
N SER A 101 -1.74 0.60 -1.91
CA SER A 101 -0.67 0.86 -2.86
C SER A 101 0.16 -0.38 -3.15
N SER A 102 0.63 -0.52 -4.39
CA SER A 102 1.66 -1.50 -4.79
C SER A 102 1.30 -2.94 -4.38
N ILE A 103 2.13 -3.57 -3.55
CA ILE A 103 1.91 -4.94 -3.03
C ILE A 103 0.62 -5.06 -2.23
N SER A 104 0.27 -4.04 -1.44
CA SER A 104 -0.99 -4.06 -0.68
C SER A 104 -2.20 -3.88 -1.59
N ALA A 105 -2.08 -3.17 -2.71
CA ALA A 105 -3.14 -3.08 -3.71
C ALA A 105 -3.37 -4.45 -4.39
N MET A 106 -2.30 -5.20 -4.67
CA MET A 106 -2.41 -6.60 -5.13
C MET A 106 -3.13 -7.46 -4.10
N LEU A 107 -2.71 -7.41 -2.83
CA LEU A 107 -3.34 -8.19 -1.75
C LEU A 107 -4.80 -7.79 -1.52
N ALA A 108 -5.14 -6.50 -1.62
CA ALA A 108 -6.51 -6.01 -1.52
C ALA A 108 -7.39 -6.52 -2.68
N LEU A 109 -6.88 -6.56 -3.91
CA LEU A 109 -7.58 -7.13 -5.07
C LEU A 109 -7.78 -8.65 -4.92
N GLU A 110 -6.77 -9.38 -4.42
CA GLU A 110 -6.90 -10.80 -4.10
C GLU A 110 -7.98 -11.04 -3.03
N LEU A 111 -7.97 -10.24 -1.96
CA LEU A 111 -8.98 -10.32 -0.90
C LEU A 111 -10.37 -9.95 -1.42
N ALA A 112 -10.50 -8.91 -2.24
CA ALA A 112 -11.78 -8.50 -2.82
C ALA A 112 -12.39 -9.57 -3.75
N ALA A 113 -11.56 -10.40 -4.39
CA ALA A 113 -12.02 -11.50 -5.23
C ALA A 113 -12.63 -12.67 -4.43
N ILE A 114 -12.34 -12.79 -3.13
CA ILE A 114 -12.82 -13.87 -2.26
C ILE A 114 -13.70 -13.39 -1.10
N ARG A 115 -13.53 -12.15 -0.67
CA ARG A 115 -14.27 -11.51 0.42
C ARG A 115 -14.65 -10.07 0.05
N PRO A 116 -15.53 -9.86 -0.97
CA PRO A 116 -15.86 -8.51 -1.44
C PRO A 116 -16.47 -7.63 -0.35
N GLU A 117 -17.19 -8.20 0.63
CA GLU A 117 -17.77 -7.47 1.76
C GLU A 117 -16.73 -6.82 2.69
N ALA A 118 -15.46 -7.12 2.54
CA ALA A 118 -14.39 -6.41 3.25
C ALA A 118 -14.25 -4.95 2.81
N PHE A 119 -14.82 -4.59 1.66
CA PHE A 119 -14.63 -3.28 1.03
C PHE A 119 -15.96 -2.62 0.68
N ALA A 120 -16.13 -1.34 1.00
CA ALA A 120 -17.17 -0.52 0.36
C ALA A 120 -16.72 -0.08 -1.05
N SER A 121 -15.44 0.25 -1.20
CA SER A 121 -14.75 0.56 -2.46
C SER A 121 -13.24 0.43 -2.29
N LEU A 122 -12.49 0.34 -3.39
CA LEU A 122 -11.03 0.26 -3.38
C LEU A 122 -10.42 1.29 -4.35
N VAL A 123 -9.54 2.13 -3.83
CA VAL A 123 -8.59 2.91 -4.65
C VAL A 123 -7.26 2.19 -4.63
N ALA A 124 -6.82 1.67 -5.77
CA ALA A 124 -5.61 0.88 -5.93
C ALA A 124 -4.55 1.70 -6.69
N VAL A 125 -3.46 2.06 -6.02
CA VAL A 125 -2.35 2.82 -6.59
C VAL A 125 -1.25 1.86 -7.04
N GLY A 126 -0.93 1.85 -8.33
CA GLY A 126 0.14 1.05 -8.91
C GLY A 126 0.11 -0.43 -8.49
N PRO A 127 -1.05 -1.14 -8.56
CA PRO A 127 -1.10 -2.51 -8.08
C PRO A 127 -0.10 -3.40 -8.83
N THR A 128 0.63 -4.22 -8.09
CA THR A 128 1.41 -5.34 -8.65
C THR A 128 0.49 -6.54 -8.89
N GLY A 129 1.01 -7.68 -9.33
CA GLY A 129 0.24 -8.93 -9.43
C GLY A 129 -0.14 -9.37 -10.83
N LEU A 130 0.15 -8.58 -11.85
CA LEU A 130 0.15 -8.99 -13.25
C LEU A 130 1.57 -9.04 -13.80
N TRP A 131 1.76 -9.85 -14.84
CA TRP A 131 3.03 -9.95 -15.55
C TRP A 131 2.82 -9.92 -17.06
N ASP A 132 3.65 -9.13 -17.73
CA ASP A 132 3.77 -9.12 -19.19
C ASP A 132 5.22 -9.26 -19.61
N ALA A 133 5.50 -10.29 -20.38
CA ALA A 133 6.86 -10.53 -20.87
C ALA A 133 7.33 -9.50 -21.92
N ASP A 134 6.39 -8.83 -22.60
CA ASP A 134 6.68 -7.81 -23.61
C ASP A 134 6.85 -6.40 -22.99
N ASP A 135 6.34 -6.20 -21.74
CA ASP A 135 6.49 -4.96 -20.97
C ASP A 135 6.65 -5.29 -19.47
N PRO A 136 7.77 -5.92 -19.07
CA PRO A 136 7.94 -6.49 -17.73
C PRO A 136 8.08 -5.46 -16.61
N GLY A 137 8.25 -4.17 -16.94
CA GLY A 137 8.65 -3.16 -15.97
C GLY A 137 10.11 -3.36 -15.49
N THR A 138 10.48 -2.68 -14.42
CA THR A 138 11.83 -2.80 -13.85
C THR A 138 11.81 -3.72 -12.63
N ASP A 139 12.70 -4.73 -12.62
CA ASP A 139 12.87 -5.57 -11.42
C ASP A 139 13.51 -4.75 -10.29
N LEU A 140 12.73 -4.46 -9.24
CA LEU A 140 13.14 -3.68 -8.08
C LEU A 140 14.36 -4.30 -7.36
N TYR A 141 14.53 -5.61 -7.41
CA TYR A 141 15.58 -6.32 -6.70
C TYR A 141 16.84 -6.55 -7.53
N ALA A 142 16.77 -6.29 -8.83
CA ALA A 142 17.91 -6.39 -9.76
C ALA A 142 18.72 -5.08 -9.88
N VAL A 143 18.24 -4.00 -9.25
CA VAL A 143 18.89 -2.68 -9.32
C VAL A 143 19.52 -2.28 -7.97
N SER A 144 20.39 -1.28 -7.97
CA SER A 144 21.02 -0.74 -6.75
C SER A 144 19.99 -0.11 -5.79
N LEU A 145 20.34 0.03 -4.50
CA LEU A 145 19.44 0.64 -3.51
C LEU A 145 19.02 2.07 -3.85
N GLY A 146 19.94 2.86 -4.43
CA GLY A 146 19.63 4.22 -4.86
C GLY A 146 18.65 4.25 -6.04
N GLU A 147 18.80 3.31 -6.98
CA GLU A 147 17.84 3.16 -8.08
C GLU A 147 16.48 2.65 -7.60
N GLN A 148 16.45 1.74 -6.62
CA GLN A 148 15.19 1.30 -6.00
C GLN A 148 14.39 2.46 -5.45
N ALA A 149 15.03 3.37 -4.73
CA ALA A 149 14.37 4.55 -4.20
C ALA A 149 13.73 5.39 -5.31
N SER A 150 14.48 5.64 -6.41
CA SER A 150 13.99 6.43 -7.55
C SER A 150 12.91 5.73 -8.40
N LEU A 151 12.79 4.41 -8.31
CA LEU A 151 11.67 3.68 -8.90
C LEU A 151 10.40 3.82 -8.07
N LEU A 152 10.54 3.90 -6.74
CA LEU A 152 9.42 3.96 -5.83
C LEU A 152 8.81 5.36 -5.74
N ALA A 153 9.63 6.42 -5.67
CA ALA A 153 9.16 7.80 -5.59
C ALA A 153 10.12 8.77 -6.29
N GLN A 154 9.59 9.81 -6.91
CA GLN A 154 10.38 10.91 -7.47
C GLN A 154 11.09 11.69 -6.36
N ASN A 155 10.36 12.00 -5.30
CA ASN A 155 10.94 12.56 -4.07
C ASN A 155 11.34 11.45 -3.11
N THR A 156 12.55 10.95 -3.22
CA THR A 156 13.03 9.83 -2.39
C THR A 156 13.07 10.14 -0.89
N SER A 157 13.06 11.42 -0.49
CA SER A 157 12.99 11.80 0.92
C SER A 157 11.67 11.39 1.60
N THR A 158 10.61 11.17 0.82
CA THR A 158 9.31 10.70 1.33
C THR A 158 9.32 9.22 1.72
N LEU A 159 10.33 8.46 1.31
CA LEU A 159 10.46 7.05 1.61
C LEU A 159 10.96 6.76 3.04
N GLY A 160 11.28 7.81 3.81
CA GLY A 160 11.69 7.69 5.20
C GLY A 160 12.85 6.71 5.40
N VAL A 161 12.68 5.76 6.30
CA VAL A 161 13.72 4.77 6.66
C VAL A 161 14.18 3.91 5.47
N LEU A 162 13.41 3.77 4.39
CA LEU A 162 13.86 3.04 3.19
C LEU A 162 15.00 3.74 2.47
N ALA A 163 14.87 5.05 2.34
CA ALA A 163 15.93 5.88 1.81
C ALA A 163 16.91 6.32 2.90
N GLY A 164 16.56 6.10 4.17
CA GLY A 164 17.19 6.65 5.37
C GLY A 164 18.68 6.79 5.24
N ASP A 165 19.15 8.01 5.46
CA ASP A 165 20.57 8.32 5.50
C ASP A 165 21.17 7.61 6.73
N PRO A 166 22.10 6.63 6.54
CA PRO A 166 22.81 6.04 7.67
C PRO A 166 23.80 7.02 8.30
N ASP A 167 24.05 8.18 7.66
CA ASP A 167 24.97 9.19 8.13
C ASP A 167 24.43 9.84 9.40
N GLY A 168 25.12 9.64 10.51
CA GLY A 168 24.77 10.17 11.82
C GLY A 168 24.15 9.16 12.80
N LEU A 169 23.91 7.93 12.37
CA LEU A 169 23.54 6.82 13.27
C LEU A 169 24.80 6.18 13.85
N ASP A 170 24.80 5.87 15.13
CA ASP A 170 25.89 5.13 15.76
C ASP A 170 25.62 3.62 15.80
N GLY A 171 26.60 2.84 16.31
CA GLY A 171 26.70 1.40 16.19
C GLY A 171 25.40 0.59 16.29
N ASP A 172 24.65 0.70 17.37
CA ASP A 172 23.44 -0.11 17.61
C ASP A 172 22.27 0.37 16.78
N GLU A 173 22.07 1.68 16.64
CA GLU A 173 21.00 2.28 15.82
C GLU A 173 21.18 1.91 14.33
N LEU A 174 22.41 1.95 13.84
CA LEU A 174 22.73 1.55 12.46
C LEU A 174 22.39 0.08 12.20
N ILE A 175 22.65 -0.79 13.17
CA ILE A 175 22.32 -2.22 13.11
C ILE A 175 20.79 -2.40 13.07
N GLU A 176 20.05 -1.73 13.95
CA GLU A 176 18.58 -1.83 14.00
C GLU A 176 17.93 -1.37 12.70
N VAL A 177 18.37 -0.23 12.15
CA VAL A 177 17.91 0.25 10.85
C VAL A 177 18.25 -0.73 9.74
N GLY A 178 19.47 -1.29 9.75
CA GLY A 178 19.89 -2.30 8.78
C GLY A 178 19.04 -3.57 8.82
N VAL A 179 18.73 -4.07 10.00
CA VAL A 179 17.87 -5.25 10.21
C VAL A 179 16.43 -4.95 9.75
N SER A 180 15.88 -3.79 10.12
CA SER A 180 14.54 -3.38 9.69
C SER A 180 14.43 -3.30 8.17
N ARG A 181 15.41 -2.68 7.49
CA ARG A 181 15.49 -2.62 6.03
C ARG A 181 15.55 -4.00 5.39
N TYR A 182 16.37 -4.89 5.94
CA TYR A 182 16.50 -6.25 5.44
C TYR A 182 15.17 -7.01 5.55
N ILE A 183 14.51 -6.98 6.70
CA ILE A 183 13.22 -7.64 6.93
C ILE A 183 12.18 -7.12 5.93
N ARG A 184 12.04 -5.82 5.82
CA ARG A 184 11.10 -5.14 4.90
C ARG A 184 11.32 -5.54 3.45
N ARG A 185 12.58 -5.49 2.98
CA ARG A 185 12.93 -5.92 1.62
C ARG A 185 12.65 -7.38 1.37
N ARG A 186 13.05 -8.25 2.29
CA ARG A 186 12.79 -9.69 2.19
C ARG A 186 11.29 -9.96 2.12
N THR A 187 10.50 -9.31 2.96
CA THR A 187 9.05 -9.47 3.00
C THR A 187 8.42 -9.00 1.69
N ALA A 188 8.76 -7.81 1.22
CA ALA A 188 8.26 -7.32 -0.06
C ALA A 188 8.70 -8.22 -1.22
N ALA A 189 9.97 -8.66 -1.23
CA ALA A 189 10.48 -9.58 -2.26
C ALA A 189 9.70 -10.89 -2.29
N SER A 190 9.32 -11.45 -1.15
CA SER A 190 8.55 -12.71 -1.10
C SER A 190 7.19 -12.63 -1.79
N LEU A 191 6.65 -11.42 -1.97
CA LEU A 191 5.37 -11.16 -2.64
C LEU A 191 5.50 -10.91 -4.14
N VAL A 192 6.65 -10.43 -4.62
CA VAL A 192 6.77 -9.98 -6.03
C VAL A 192 7.95 -10.56 -6.79
N TRP A 193 8.87 -11.27 -6.11
CA TRP A 193 10.05 -11.83 -6.77
C TRP A 193 10.00 -13.37 -6.80
N PRO A 194 10.43 -14.07 -7.91
CA PRO A 194 10.98 -13.49 -9.15
C PRO A 194 9.95 -12.86 -10.08
N LEU A 195 8.67 -13.18 -9.95
CA LEU A 195 7.57 -12.60 -10.72
C LEU A 195 6.41 -12.24 -9.78
N PRO A 196 5.78 -11.09 -9.96
CA PRO A 196 4.64 -10.67 -9.14
C PRO A 196 3.35 -11.45 -9.43
N ASP A 197 3.31 -12.25 -10.48
CA ASP A 197 2.11 -12.97 -10.91
C ASP A 197 1.88 -14.24 -10.08
N HIS A 198 0.88 -14.16 -9.20
CA HIS A 198 0.35 -15.28 -8.43
C HIS A 198 -1.00 -15.77 -8.99
N GLY A 199 -1.28 -15.47 -10.26
CA GLY A 199 -2.52 -15.82 -10.96
C GLY A 199 -3.70 -14.88 -10.65
N LEU A 200 -3.44 -13.66 -10.18
CA LEU A 200 -4.44 -12.64 -9.89
C LEU A 200 -5.35 -12.37 -11.10
N ALA A 201 -4.80 -12.32 -12.32
CA ALA A 201 -5.56 -12.13 -13.55
C ALA A 201 -6.78 -13.07 -13.66
N GLY A 202 -6.60 -14.33 -13.25
CA GLY A 202 -7.67 -15.35 -13.28
C GLY A 202 -8.77 -15.13 -12.23
N ARG A 203 -8.59 -14.21 -11.27
CA ARG A 203 -9.53 -13.95 -10.17
C ARG A 203 -10.18 -12.57 -10.21
N LEU A 204 -9.59 -11.60 -10.95
CA LEU A 204 -10.09 -10.22 -11.02
C LEU A 204 -11.55 -10.09 -11.45
N HIS A 205 -12.04 -11.01 -12.31
CA HIS A 205 -13.44 -11.06 -12.73
C HIS A 205 -14.43 -11.28 -11.57
N ARG A 206 -13.96 -11.68 -10.38
CA ARG A 206 -14.76 -11.91 -9.17
C ARG A 206 -14.84 -10.68 -8.27
N VAL A 207 -14.02 -9.67 -8.52
CA VAL A 207 -14.04 -8.42 -7.76
C VAL A 207 -15.31 -7.65 -8.10
N SER A 208 -16.27 -7.66 -7.19
CA SER A 208 -17.61 -7.06 -7.38
C SER A 208 -17.76 -5.71 -6.69
N VAL A 209 -16.67 -5.18 -6.13
CA VAL A 209 -16.67 -3.86 -5.49
C VAL A 209 -16.14 -2.79 -6.47
N PRO A 210 -16.59 -1.53 -6.35
CA PRO A 210 -16.05 -0.45 -7.17
C PRO A 210 -14.54 -0.29 -6.96
N VAL A 211 -13.75 -0.38 -8.03
CA VAL A 211 -12.30 -0.18 -8.01
C VAL A 211 -11.93 1.06 -8.80
N THR A 212 -11.11 1.92 -8.21
CA THR A 212 -10.45 3.01 -8.94
C THR A 212 -8.95 2.73 -9.01
N LEU A 213 -8.45 2.64 -10.22
CA LEU A 213 -7.04 2.39 -10.52
C LEU A 213 -6.32 3.73 -10.70
N VAL A 214 -5.17 3.90 -10.05
CA VAL A 214 -4.37 5.13 -10.07
C VAL A 214 -2.93 4.77 -10.41
N TRP A 215 -2.29 5.54 -11.27
CA TRP A 215 -0.88 5.37 -11.64
C TRP A 215 -0.13 6.70 -11.62
N GLY A 216 1.15 6.65 -11.23
CA GLY A 216 2.10 7.70 -11.58
C GLY A 216 2.48 7.61 -13.06
N ALA A 217 2.56 8.73 -13.76
CA ALA A 217 2.92 8.75 -15.18
C ALA A 217 4.37 8.27 -15.43
N ASP A 218 5.22 8.39 -14.41
CA ASP A 218 6.64 8.00 -14.44
C ASP A 218 6.90 6.66 -13.74
N ASP A 219 5.85 5.85 -13.50
CA ASP A 219 6.00 4.51 -12.90
C ASP A 219 6.73 3.57 -13.88
N ARG A 220 7.99 3.24 -13.53
CA ARG A 220 8.83 2.30 -14.28
C ARG A 220 8.87 0.91 -13.63
N LEU A 221 8.34 0.79 -12.40
CA LEU A 221 8.26 -0.49 -11.69
C LEU A 221 7.08 -1.32 -12.21
N VAL A 222 5.90 -0.72 -12.25
CA VAL A 222 4.71 -1.26 -12.90
C VAL A 222 4.22 -0.22 -13.92
N PRO A 223 4.57 -0.38 -15.21
CA PRO A 223 4.27 0.64 -16.22
C PRO A 223 2.79 1.02 -16.28
N PRO A 224 2.44 2.29 -16.59
CA PRO A 224 1.04 2.74 -16.66
C PRO A 224 0.15 1.94 -17.64
N SER A 225 0.74 1.25 -18.63
CA SER A 225 0.08 0.30 -19.53
C SER A 225 -0.67 -0.83 -18.80
N TYR A 226 -0.20 -1.19 -17.59
CA TYR A 226 -0.88 -2.18 -16.76
C TYR A 226 -2.25 -1.69 -16.26
N GLY A 227 -2.46 -0.37 -16.15
CA GLY A 227 -3.74 0.21 -15.77
C GLY A 227 -4.88 -0.23 -16.68
N GLU A 228 -4.67 -0.20 -18.00
CA GLU A 228 -5.65 -0.67 -18.99
C GLU A 228 -5.89 -2.19 -18.89
N ARG A 229 -4.84 -2.96 -18.57
CA ARG A 229 -4.96 -4.41 -18.39
C ARG A 229 -5.78 -4.75 -17.15
N PHE A 230 -5.50 -4.11 -16.01
CA PHE A 230 -6.32 -4.27 -14.81
C PHE A 230 -7.76 -3.87 -15.07
N ALA A 231 -7.99 -2.72 -15.72
CA ALA A 231 -9.33 -2.24 -16.05
C ALA A 231 -10.10 -3.21 -16.97
N GLY A 232 -9.41 -3.87 -17.92
CA GLY A 232 -10.02 -4.87 -18.79
C GLY A 232 -10.36 -6.19 -18.10
N LEU A 233 -9.79 -6.49 -16.94
CA LEU A 233 -10.01 -7.72 -16.18
C LEU A 233 -11.01 -7.54 -15.02
N LEU A 234 -11.23 -6.31 -14.56
CA LEU A 234 -12.14 -5.95 -13.48
C LEU A 234 -13.55 -5.65 -14.04
N PRO A 235 -14.63 -6.17 -13.42
CA PRO A 235 -16.01 -5.90 -13.87
C PRO A 235 -16.40 -4.43 -13.76
N GLU A 236 -16.00 -3.76 -12.68
CA GLU A 236 -16.32 -2.37 -12.39
C GLU A 236 -15.07 -1.59 -12.00
N ALA A 237 -14.29 -1.18 -12.99
CA ALA A 237 -13.09 -0.37 -12.77
C ALA A 237 -13.22 1.02 -13.39
N THR A 238 -12.72 2.02 -12.68
CA THR A 238 -12.42 3.35 -13.23
C THR A 238 -10.90 3.50 -13.27
N LEU A 239 -10.32 3.75 -14.44
CA LEU A 239 -8.92 4.12 -14.57
C LEU A 239 -8.82 5.64 -14.55
N ALA A 240 -8.11 6.17 -13.53
CA ALA A 240 -7.79 7.60 -13.47
C ALA A 240 -6.71 7.94 -14.51
N ALA A 241 -6.67 9.19 -14.96
CA ALA A 241 -5.57 9.66 -15.77
C ALA A 241 -4.25 9.53 -14.98
N PRO A 242 -3.15 9.10 -15.60
CA PRO A 242 -1.86 9.00 -14.92
C PRO A 242 -1.43 10.35 -14.35
N ILE A 243 -0.93 10.34 -13.11
CA ILE A 243 -0.52 11.54 -12.38
C ILE A 243 0.88 11.95 -12.85
N ALA A 244 0.98 13.14 -13.44
CA ALA A 244 2.24 13.66 -13.96
C ALA A 244 3.26 13.90 -12.84
N GLY A 245 4.53 13.51 -13.05
CA GLY A 245 5.60 13.71 -12.08
C GLY A 245 5.53 12.76 -10.87
N ALA A 246 4.70 11.73 -10.92
CA ALA A 246 4.65 10.71 -9.89
C ALA A 246 5.23 9.38 -10.40
N ALA A 247 6.01 8.70 -9.55
CA ALA A 247 6.54 7.36 -9.78
C ALA A 247 5.56 6.29 -9.24
N HIS A 248 6.10 5.13 -8.84
CA HIS A 248 5.31 3.97 -8.44
C HIS A 248 4.37 4.20 -7.24
N LEU A 249 4.85 4.85 -6.20
CA LEU A 249 4.06 5.20 -5.01
C LEU A 249 3.51 6.62 -5.17
N ALA A 250 2.55 6.78 -6.09
CA ALA A 250 2.02 8.09 -6.46
C ALA A 250 1.40 8.85 -5.26
N GLU A 251 0.95 8.15 -4.22
CA GLU A 251 0.46 8.75 -2.96
C GLU A 251 1.55 9.48 -2.17
N LEU A 252 2.82 9.19 -2.44
CA LEU A 252 3.96 9.89 -1.82
C LEU A 252 4.40 11.11 -2.64
N ASP A 253 4.32 11.02 -3.98
CA ASP A 253 4.74 12.10 -4.88
C ASP A 253 3.64 13.15 -5.10
N ALA A 254 2.38 12.71 -5.13
CA ALA A 254 1.22 13.55 -5.41
C ALA A 254 0.08 13.31 -4.38
N PRO A 255 0.35 13.55 -3.07
CA PRO A 255 -0.59 13.23 -2.00
C PRO A 255 -1.96 13.89 -2.15
N ALA A 256 -2.01 15.15 -2.56
CA ALA A 256 -3.26 15.90 -2.71
C ALA A 256 -4.12 15.36 -3.86
N GLU A 257 -3.50 14.98 -4.98
CA GLU A 257 -4.21 14.42 -6.14
C GLU A 257 -4.78 13.04 -5.81
N VAL A 258 -3.98 12.18 -5.13
CA VAL A 258 -4.46 10.87 -4.68
C VAL A 258 -5.57 11.04 -3.65
N ALA A 259 -5.43 11.95 -2.68
CA ALA A 259 -6.47 12.24 -1.70
C ALA A 259 -7.77 12.73 -2.36
N ALA A 260 -7.69 13.59 -3.38
CA ALA A 260 -8.85 14.03 -4.14
C ALA A 260 -9.56 12.88 -4.85
N ILE A 261 -8.82 11.94 -5.45
CA ILE A 261 -9.40 10.73 -6.06
C ILE A 261 -10.09 9.85 -5.02
N VAL A 262 -9.47 9.67 -3.84
CA VAL A 262 -10.08 8.91 -2.73
C VAL A 262 -11.40 9.53 -2.30
N ARG A 263 -11.47 10.85 -2.11
CA ARG A 263 -12.71 11.57 -1.71
C ARG A 263 -13.85 11.39 -2.69
N LEU A 264 -13.56 11.27 -3.99
CA LEU A 264 -14.59 10.98 -5.00
C LEU A 264 -15.24 9.61 -4.83
N ARG A 265 -14.56 8.67 -4.16
CA ARG A 265 -14.99 7.27 -3.98
C ARG A 265 -15.36 6.92 -2.54
N ALA A 266 -14.94 7.75 -1.61
CA ALA A 266 -15.22 7.65 -0.19
C ALA A 266 -15.67 9.03 0.34
N PRO A 267 -16.86 9.51 -0.04
CA PRO A 267 -17.30 10.84 0.39
C PRO A 267 -17.53 10.87 1.90
N ALA A 268 -17.10 11.93 2.56
CA ALA A 268 -17.19 12.14 4.02
C ALA A 268 -18.63 12.18 4.60
N GLY A 269 -19.64 12.07 3.78
CA GLY A 269 -21.05 12.20 4.17
C GLY A 269 -21.94 11.02 3.73
N ALA A 270 -21.40 9.87 3.39
CA ALA A 270 -22.17 8.69 3.00
C ALA A 270 -22.56 7.81 4.20
#